data_195b6b374ee5eade410a51c44c69427e
#
_entry.id   195b6b374ee5eade410a51c44c69427e
#
_cell.length_a   1.000
_cell.length_b   1.000
_cell.length_c   1.000
_cell.angle_alpha   90.00
_cell.angle_beta   90.00
_cell.angle_gamma   90.00
#
_symmetry.space_group_name_H-M   'P 1'
#
loop_
_entity.id
_entity.type
_entity.pdbx_description
1 polymer ?
#
loop_
_entity_poly.entity_id
_entity_poly.type
_entity_poly.pdbx_seq_one_letter_code
_entity_poly.pdbx_strand_id
1 'polypeptide(L)'
;MSTSNKAGLDALLTPEESVLVLIDHQPFQFANLNSHEPATIVNNVVGLAKAAKAFGVPTILTTVLEERGGYLIQGIQDVFPEQKPIDRTFINTWQDRRVVDAVKATGRKKLILAGLWTEICLAMPAIQAAGEGFDVYAVTDASGGVSAEAHDMAVRRMVQAGVVPITWMAVMGEWQRDWAREETVPAAAEVQAQHGGASGVAFAWEMQLLAAGRAGSGA
;
A
#
# COMPACT_ATOMS: atom_id res chain seq x y z
N MET A 1 -13.37 -22.67 -9.65
CA MET A 1 -12.45 -22.14 -8.65
C MET A 1 -11.24 -21.63 -9.42
N SER A 2 -11.07 -20.32 -9.51
CA SER A 2 -9.84 -19.74 -10.08
C SER A 2 -8.72 -19.98 -9.07
N THR A 3 -7.82 -20.89 -9.39
CA THR A 3 -6.56 -20.99 -8.66
C THR A 3 -5.71 -19.81 -9.15
N SER A 4 -5.75 -18.68 -8.45
CA SER A 4 -4.79 -17.61 -8.71
C SER A 4 -3.39 -18.25 -8.68
N ASN A 5 -2.61 -18.03 -9.72
CA ASN A 5 -1.24 -18.55 -9.78
C ASN A 5 -0.41 -17.79 -8.73
N LYS A 6 -0.12 -18.44 -7.62
CA LYS A 6 0.64 -17.86 -6.50
C LYS A 6 2.16 -18.07 -6.67
N ALA A 7 2.60 -18.47 -7.84
CA ALA A 7 4.00 -18.75 -8.15
C ALA A 7 4.37 -18.28 -9.57
N GLY A 8 5.67 -18.06 -9.79
CA GLY A 8 6.18 -17.58 -11.08
C GLY A 8 6.02 -16.07 -11.29
N LEU A 9 6.35 -15.59 -12.48
CA LEU A 9 6.28 -14.16 -12.80
C LEU A 9 4.86 -13.59 -12.73
N ASP A 10 3.85 -14.39 -13.05
CA ASP A 10 2.46 -13.98 -13.02
C ASP A 10 1.95 -13.70 -11.58
N ALA A 11 2.66 -14.21 -10.57
CA ALA A 11 2.36 -13.92 -9.16
C ALA A 11 2.95 -12.59 -8.70
N LEU A 12 3.93 -12.03 -9.41
CA LEU A 12 4.54 -10.75 -9.05
C LEU A 12 3.71 -9.58 -9.57
N LEU A 13 3.75 -8.46 -8.84
CA LEU A 13 2.99 -7.26 -9.17
C LEU A 13 3.59 -6.54 -10.40
N THR A 14 2.71 -6.02 -11.25
CA THR A 14 3.05 -5.04 -12.29
C THR A 14 2.16 -3.81 -12.13
N PRO A 15 2.62 -2.60 -12.49
CA PRO A 15 1.78 -1.41 -12.39
C PRO A 15 0.49 -1.53 -13.21
N GLU A 16 0.57 -2.16 -14.38
CA GLU A 16 -0.54 -2.28 -15.34
C GLU A 16 -1.67 -3.20 -14.85
N GLU A 17 -1.34 -4.20 -14.01
CA GLU A 17 -2.31 -5.15 -13.48
C GLU A 17 -2.78 -4.82 -12.06
N SER A 18 -2.13 -3.84 -11.41
CA SER A 18 -2.35 -3.49 -10.02
C SER A 18 -3.38 -2.37 -9.84
N VAL A 19 -4.22 -2.50 -8.80
CA VAL A 19 -5.04 -1.43 -8.23
C VAL A 19 -4.82 -1.39 -6.73
N LEU A 20 -4.63 -0.20 -6.17
CA LEU A 20 -4.42 0.02 -4.74
C LEU A 20 -5.70 0.52 -4.08
N VAL A 21 -6.03 0.00 -2.90
CA VAL A 21 -7.06 0.58 -2.03
C VAL A 21 -6.44 0.89 -0.66
N LEU A 22 -6.49 2.15 -0.27
CA LEU A 22 -6.08 2.62 1.06
C LEU A 22 -7.31 2.77 1.94
N ILE A 23 -7.38 1.97 3.00
CA ILE A 23 -8.58 1.79 3.80
C ILE A 23 -8.41 2.43 5.18
N ASP A 24 -9.17 3.50 5.43
CA ASP A 24 -9.41 4.06 6.76
C ASP A 24 -8.15 4.50 7.53
N HIS A 25 -7.16 5.06 6.84
CA HIS A 25 -6.00 5.67 7.49
C HIS A 25 -6.39 7.02 8.09
N GLN A 26 -7.23 6.97 9.15
CA GLN A 26 -7.86 8.10 9.82
C GLN A 26 -7.29 8.28 11.24
N PRO A 27 -7.34 9.50 11.82
CA PRO A 27 -6.81 9.77 13.16
C PRO A 27 -7.37 8.85 14.26
N PHE A 28 -8.65 8.49 14.22
CA PHE A 28 -9.26 7.60 15.21
C PHE A 28 -8.63 6.20 15.19
N GLN A 29 -8.38 5.65 14.01
CA GLN A 29 -7.75 4.34 13.85
C GLN A 29 -6.29 4.38 14.32
N PHE A 30 -5.57 5.46 14.02
CA PHE A 30 -4.21 5.64 14.50
C PHE A 30 -4.11 5.79 16.02
N ALA A 31 -5.06 6.49 16.66
CA ALA A 31 -5.10 6.65 18.12
C ALA A 31 -5.26 5.32 18.87
N ASN A 32 -5.78 4.30 18.22
CA ASN A 32 -6.00 2.96 18.77
C ASN A 32 -5.07 1.90 18.17
N LEU A 33 -4.02 2.31 17.49
CA LEU A 33 -3.03 1.43 16.88
C LEU A 33 -2.01 0.99 17.96
N ASN A 34 -1.90 -0.32 18.20
CA ASN A 34 -0.97 -0.87 19.18
C ASN A 34 -0.11 -2.04 18.64
N SER A 35 -0.28 -2.43 17.38
CA SER A 35 0.54 -3.49 16.78
C SER A 35 1.91 -2.98 16.30
N HIS A 36 1.99 -1.70 15.95
CA HIS A 36 3.17 -1.03 15.41
C HIS A 36 3.26 0.38 15.95
N GLU A 37 4.45 0.96 15.91
CA GLU A 37 4.62 2.40 16.12
C GLU A 37 3.84 3.17 15.03
N PRO A 38 2.93 4.09 15.41
CA PRO A 38 2.11 4.82 14.44
C PRO A 38 2.93 5.53 13.35
N ALA A 39 4.10 6.08 13.72
CA ALA A 39 4.98 6.74 12.78
C ALA A 39 5.50 5.80 11.67
N THR A 40 5.70 4.52 11.96
CA THR A 40 6.10 3.51 10.97
C THR A 40 4.98 3.30 9.95
N ILE A 41 3.74 3.13 10.40
CA ILE A 41 2.59 2.94 9.49
C ILE A 41 2.35 4.20 8.65
N VAL A 42 2.45 5.40 9.25
CA VAL A 42 2.34 6.67 8.52
C VAL A 42 3.41 6.75 7.42
N ASN A 43 4.68 6.48 7.76
CA ASN A 43 5.78 6.49 6.80
C ASN A 43 5.52 5.52 5.64
N ASN A 44 5.14 4.29 5.96
CA ASN A 44 5.02 3.22 4.98
C ASN A 44 3.80 3.40 4.07
N VAL A 45 2.65 3.83 4.61
CA VAL A 45 1.47 4.07 3.79
C VAL A 45 1.65 5.27 2.87
N VAL A 46 2.34 6.32 3.32
CA VAL A 46 2.66 7.48 2.47
C VAL A 46 3.68 7.09 1.40
N GLY A 47 4.68 6.27 1.74
CA GLY A 47 5.61 5.70 0.77
C GLY A 47 4.89 4.87 -0.30
N LEU A 48 3.98 3.99 0.10
CA LEU A 48 3.15 3.19 -0.80
C LEU A 48 2.26 4.07 -1.71
N ALA A 49 1.63 5.11 -1.15
CA ALA A 49 0.80 6.05 -1.89
C ALA A 49 1.60 6.81 -2.96
N LYS A 50 2.78 7.32 -2.59
CA LYS A 50 3.71 8.00 -3.52
C LYS A 50 4.19 7.05 -4.62
N ALA A 51 4.55 5.81 -4.26
CA ALA A 51 4.92 4.79 -5.23
C ALA A 51 3.76 4.53 -6.21
N ALA A 52 2.54 4.31 -5.72
CA ALA A 52 1.38 4.09 -6.58
C ALA A 52 1.17 5.26 -7.58
N LYS A 53 1.30 6.49 -7.12
CA LYS A 53 1.21 7.69 -7.97
C LYS A 53 2.33 7.73 -9.01
N ALA A 54 3.58 7.45 -8.61
CA ALA A 54 4.75 7.45 -9.47
C ALA A 54 4.66 6.41 -10.59
N PHE A 55 4.11 5.23 -10.28
CA PHE A 55 3.92 4.14 -11.24
C PHE A 55 2.57 4.18 -11.98
N GLY A 56 1.75 5.21 -11.79
CA GLY A 56 0.44 5.34 -12.45
C GLY A 56 -0.56 4.26 -12.04
N VAL A 57 -0.44 3.71 -10.83
CA VAL A 57 -1.35 2.69 -10.31
C VAL A 57 -2.62 3.36 -9.80
N PRO A 58 -3.81 3.03 -10.33
CA PRO A 58 -5.07 3.53 -9.82
C PRO A 58 -5.21 3.26 -8.33
N THR A 59 -5.53 4.30 -7.58
CA THR A 59 -5.67 4.23 -6.12
C THR A 59 -7.06 4.65 -5.72
N ILE A 60 -7.74 3.84 -4.91
CA ILE A 60 -9.03 4.15 -4.31
C ILE A 60 -8.79 4.46 -2.83
N LEU A 61 -9.36 5.57 -2.37
CA LEU A 61 -9.28 6.02 -0.98
C LEU A 61 -10.62 5.79 -0.30
N THR A 62 -10.60 5.28 0.94
CA THR A 62 -11.82 5.12 1.73
C THR A 62 -11.67 5.67 3.13
N THR A 63 -12.79 6.12 3.70
CA THR A 63 -12.97 6.45 5.10
C THR A 63 -14.17 5.70 5.67
N VAL A 64 -14.22 5.54 6.97
CA VAL A 64 -15.39 5.02 7.67
C VAL A 64 -15.86 6.04 8.69
N LEU A 65 -17.14 6.47 8.56
CA LEU A 65 -17.75 7.46 9.46
C LEU A 65 -16.82 8.67 9.67
N GLU A 66 -16.53 9.41 8.60
CA GLU A 66 -15.58 10.53 8.59
C GLU A 66 -15.86 11.56 9.68
N GLU A 67 -17.13 11.87 9.94
CA GLU A 67 -17.52 12.79 11.02
C GLU A 67 -17.03 12.33 12.40
N ARG A 68 -16.90 11.02 12.61
CA ARG A 68 -16.47 10.43 13.89
C ARG A 68 -14.98 10.08 13.89
N GLY A 69 -14.49 9.50 12.80
CA GLY A 69 -13.12 8.99 12.68
C GLY A 69 -12.09 10.03 12.27
N GLY A 70 -12.55 11.16 11.75
CA GLY A 70 -11.73 12.17 11.10
C GLY A 70 -11.50 11.84 9.63
N TYR A 71 -10.91 12.79 8.88
CA TYR A 71 -10.52 12.60 7.49
C TYR A 71 -9.24 11.77 7.38
N LEU A 72 -8.81 11.44 6.18
CA LEU A 72 -7.53 10.75 5.95
C LEU A 72 -6.36 11.57 6.51
N ILE A 73 -5.30 10.89 6.95
CA ILE A 73 -4.06 11.56 7.38
C ILE A 73 -3.50 12.47 6.27
N GLN A 74 -2.88 13.59 6.68
CA GLN A 74 -2.41 14.63 5.77
C GLN A 74 -1.47 14.08 4.67
N GLY A 75 -0.57 13.15 5.02
CA GLY A 75 0.36 12.59 4.05
C GLY A 75 -0.30 11.88 2.86
N ILE A 76 -1.47 11.26 3.04
CA ILE A 76 -2.24 10.67 1.92
C ILE A 76 -2.95 11.77 1.12
N GLN A 77 -3.51 12.77 1.80
CA GLN A 77 -4.14 13.91 1.14
C GLN A 77 -3.16 14.68 0.24
N ASP A 78 -1.93 14.88 0.70
CA ASP A 78 -0.88 15.57 -0.07
C ASP A 78 -0.49 14.80 -1.35
N VAL A 79 -0.57 13.47 -1.32
CA VAL A 79 -0.32 12.64 -2.52
C VAL A 79 -1.48 12.75 -3.51
N PHE A 80 -2.72 12.77 -3.02
CA PHE A 80 -3.94 12.76 -3.84
C PHE A 80 -4.87 13.96 -3.52
N PRO A 81 -4.42 15.22 -3.71
CA PRO A 81 -5.14 16.40 -3.23
C PRO A 81 -6.52 16.60 -3.88
N GLU A 82 -6.69 16.11 -5.10
CA GLU A 82 -7.96 16.24 -5.84
C GLU A 82 -8.92 15.06 -5.61
N GLN A 83 -8.46 14.00 -4.95
CA GLN A 83 -9.24 12.78 -4.79
C GLN A 83 -9.95 12.74 -3.45
N LYS A 84 -11.28 12.68 -3.50
CA LYS A 84 -12.09 12.47 -2.29
C LYS A 84 -12.21 10.99 -1.96
N PRO A 85 -12.07 10.59 -0.68
CA PRO A 85 -12.31 9.22 -0.26
C PRO A 85 -13.80 8.87 -0.38
N ILE A 86 -14.09 7.58 -0.55
CA ILE A 86 -15.44 7.05 -0.43
C ILE A 86 -15.71 6.84 1.06
N ASP A 87 -16.46 7.78 1.67
CA ASP A 87 -16.92 7.61 3.05
C ASP A 87 -18.06 6.61 3.13
N ARG A 88 -17.99 5.70 4.09
CA ARG A 88 -18.92 4.58 4.23
C ARG A 88 -19.30 4.30 5.68
N THR A 89 -20.40 3.55 5.84
CA THR A 89 -20.87 3.02 7.14
C THR A 89 -20.57 1.52 7.29
N PHE A 90 -20.37 0.81 6.18
CA PHE A 90 -20.00 -0.61 6.23
C PHE A 90 -18.61 -0.79 6.86
N ILE A 91 -18.52 -1.69 7.83
CA ILE A 91 -17.22 -2.07 8.42
C ILE A 91 -16.36 -2.77 7.36
N ASN A 92 -16.94 -3.71 6.63
CA ASN A 92 -16.28 -4.34 5.50
C ASN A 92 -16.37 -3.45 4.25
N THR A 93 -15.25 -2.89 3.84
CA THR A 93 -15.12 -2.03 2.66
C THR A 93 -15.66 -2.68 1.38
N TRP A 94 -15.54 -4.00 1.23
CA TRP A 94 -16.00 -4.74 0.05
C TRP A 94 -17.51 -4.92 -0.03
N GLN A 95 -18.26 -4.58 1.04
CA GLN A 95 -19.72 -4.52 1.03
C GLN A 95 -20.28 -3.20 0.50
N ASP A 96 -19.45 -2.16 0.39
CA ASP A 96 -19.85 -0.93 -0.28
C ASP A 96 -19.64 -1.06 -1.79
N ARG A 97 -20.76 -1.07 -2.53
CA ARG A 97 -20.73 -1.23 -3.99
C ARG A 97 -19.94 -0.14 -4.70
N ARG A 98 -19.88 1.08 -4.16
CA ARG A 98 -19.12 2.19 -4.75
C ARG A 98 -17.63 1.86 -4.80
N VAL A 99 -17.09 1.21 -3.77
CA VAL A 99 -15.69 0.77 -3.73
C VAL A 99 -15.47 -0.38 -4.71
N VAL A 100 -16.33 -1.39 -4.68
CA VAL A 100 -16.23 -2.55 -5.58
C VAL A 100 -16.34 -2.12 -7.05
N ASP A 101 -17.27 -1.23 -7.37
CA ASP A 101 -17.46 -0.72 -8.73
C ASP A 101 -16.26 0.13 -9.16
N ALA A 102 -15.69 0.95 -8.28
CA ALA A 102 -14.46 1.71 -8.56
C ALA A 102 -13.26 0.80 -8.85
N VAL A 103 -13.08 -0.28 -8.07
CA VAL A 103 -12.04 -1.28 -8.33
C VAL A 103 -12.28 -1.97 -9.67
N LYS A 104 -13.50 -2.47 -9.92
CA LYS A 104 -13.85 -3.18 -11.16
C LYS A 104 -13.73 -2.30 -12.41
N ALA A 105 -14.01 -1.01 -12.29
CA ALA A 105 -13.87 -0.04 -13.38
C ALA A 105 -12.43 0.12 -13.86
N THR A 106 -11.43 -0.19 -13.03
CA THR A 106 -10.02 -0.20 -13.45
C THR A 106 -9.68 -1.34 -14.42
N GLY A 107 -10.50 -2.40 -14.47
CA GLY A 107 -10.22 -3.61 -15.23
C GLY A 107 -9.09 -4.47 -14.68
N ARG A 108 -8.49 -4.10 -13.55
CA ARG A 108 -7.30 -4.73 -12.98
C ARG A 108 -7.69 -5.85 -12.01
N LYS A 109 -6.85 -6.89 -11.93
CA LYS A 109 -7.12 -8.09 -11.13
C LYS A 109 -6.26 -8.23 -9.90
N LYS A 110 -5.07 -7.62 -9.87
CA LYS A 110 -4.17 -7.63 -8.72
C LYS A 110 -4.56 -6.50 -7.78
N LEU A 111 -5.26 -6.87 -6.73
CA LEU A 111 -5.81 -5.95 -5.74
C LEU A 111 -4.86 -5.82 -4.55
N ILE A 112 -4.26 -4.66 -4.39
CA ILE A 112 -3.35 -4.34 -3.29
C ILE A 112 -4.14 -3.56 -2.24
N LEU A 113 -4.13 -4.05 -1.01
CA LEU A 113 -4.88 -3.46 0.10
C LEU A 113 -3.94 -3.08 1.24
N ALA A 114 -4.11 -1.90 1.79
CA ALA A 114 -3.55 -1.49 3.07
C ALA A 114 -4.64 -0.82 3.89
N GLY A 115 -4.69 -1.06 5.20
CA GLY A 115 -5.80 -0.51 5.98
C GLY A 115 -5.71 -0.66 7.49
N LEU A 116 -6.47 0.16 8.16
CA LEU A 116 -6.62 0.18 9.62
C LEU A 116 -8.08 -0.10 10.02
N TRP A 117 -8.37 -1.10 10.85
CA TRP A 117 -7.37 -1.99 11.46
C TRP A 117 -7.25 -3.29 10.66
N THR A 118 -6.08 -3.92 10.75
CA THR A 118 -5.76 -5.13 9.98
C THR A 118 -6.79 -6.23 10.16
N GLU A 119 -7.22 -6.50 11.40
CA GLU A 119 -8.15 -7.57 11.75
C GLU A 119 -9.59 -7.31 11.32
N ILE A 120 -9.93 -6.08 10.96
CA ILE A 120 -11.29 -5.66 10.62
C ILE A 120 -11.35 -5.11 9.20
N CYS A 121 -10.96 -3.85 9.01
CA CYS A 121 -11.15 -3.11 7.77
C CYS A 121 -10.27 -3.60 6.62
N LEU A 122 -9.17 -4.30 6.92
CA LEU A 122 -8.33 -4.93 5.91
C LEU A 122 -8.70 -6.41 5.67
N ALA A 123 -8.80 -7.23 6.73
CA ALA A 123 -8.98 -8.66 6.58
C ALA A 123 -10.32 -9.04 5.93
N MET A 124 -11.40 -8.35 6.28
CA MET A 124 -12.73 -8.65 5.72
C MET A 124 -12.77 -8.46 4.20
N PRO A 125 -12.44 -7.27 3.65
CA PRO A 125 -12.45 -7.07 2.21
C PRO A 125 -11.43 -7.94 1.48
N ALA A 126 -10.25 -8.17 2.05
CA ALA A 126 -9.22 -9.01 1.44
C ALA A 126 -9.70 -10.45 1.23
N ILE A 127 -10.33 -11.04 2.27
CA ILE A 127 -10.87 -12.40 2.21
C ILE A 127 -12.03 -12.48 1.22
N GLN A 128 -12.94 -11.51 1.25
CA GLN A 128 -14.08 -11.50 0.35
C GLN A 128 -13.65 -11.33 -1.11
N ALA A 129 -12.78 -10.37 -1.41
CA ALA A 129 -12.28 -10.15 -2.76
C ALA A 129 -11.52 -11.36 -3.32
N ALA A 130 -10.72 -12.05 -2.48
CA ALA A 130 -10.05 -13.30 -2.86
C ALA A 130 -11.06 -14.39 -3.22
N GLY A 131 -12.17 -14.50 -2.46
CA GLY A 131 -13.27 -15.41 -2.77
C GLY A 131 -14.03 -15.07 -4.07
N GLU A 132 -14.00 -13.81 -4.49
CA GLU A 132 -14.58 -13.32 -5.76
C GLU A 132 -13.62 -13.42 -6.95
N GLY A 133 -12.40 -13.94 -6.74
CA GLY A 133 -11.43 -14.24 -7.82
C GLY A 133 -10.42 -13.14 -8.12
N PHE A 134 -10.26 -12.17 -7.23
CA PHE A 134 -9.13 -11.23 -7.30
C PHE A 134 -7.85 -11.88 -6.76
N ASP A 135 -6.71 -11.51 -7.32
CA ASP A 135 -5.39 -11.77 -6.74
C ASP A 135 -5.11 -10.67 -5.70
N VAL A 136 -5.29 -11.01 -4.42
CA VAL A 136 -5.25 -10.04 -3.33
C VAL A 136 -3.92 -10.06 -2.61
N TYR A 137 -3.32 -8.87 -2.47
CA TYR A 137 -2.08 -8.61 -1.75
C TYR A 137 -2.37 -7.68 -0.58
N ALA A 138 -2.04 -8.11 0.63
CA ALA A 138 -2.21 -7.31 1.85
C ALA A 138 -0.86 -6.71 2.26
N VAL A 139 -0.77 -5.38 2.27
CA VAL A 139 0.46 -4.66 2.65
C VAL A 139 0.51 -4.54 4.16
N THR A 140 1.20 -5.49 4.80
CA THR A 140 1.12 -5.69 6.26
C THR A 140 1.82 -4.60 7.05
N ASP A 141 2.89 -4.02 6.53
CA ASP A 141 3.66 -2.95 7.17
C ASP A 141 3.15 -1.52 6.88
N ALA A 142 2.12 -1.41 6.02
CA ALA A 142 1.30 -0.19 5.84
C ALA A 142 -0.10 -0.35 6.48
N SER A 143 -0.27 -1.38 7.31
CA SER A 143 -1.48 -1.74 8.03
C SER A 143 -1.14 -2.04 9.48
N GLY A 144 -2.11 -1.93 10.37
CA GLY A 144 -1.89 -2.22 11.77
C GLY A 144 -3.19 -2.47 12.52
N GLY A 145 -3.10 -3.12 13.66
CA GLY A 145 -4.23 -3.56 14.48
C GLY A 145 -4.21 -2.99 15.91
N VAL A 146 -5.25 -3.30 16.65
CA VAL A 146 -5.40 -2.85 18.05
C VAL A 146 -4.43 -3.56 19.00
N SER A 147 -3.77 -4.62 18.56
CA SER A 147 -2.69 -5.32 19.25
C SER A 147 -1.84 -6.09 18.25
N ALA A 148 -0.61 -6.48 18.65
CA ALA A 148 0.25 -7.34 17.83
C ALA A 148 -0.43 -8.68 17.53
N GLU A 149 -1.09 -9.29 18.52
CA GLU A 149 -1.82 -10.55 18.32
C GLU A 149 -2.96 -10.41 17.33
N ALA A 150 -3.76 -9.33 17.41
CA ALA A 150 -4.86 -9.09 16.47
C ALA A 150 -4.35 -8.94 15.03
N HIS A 151 -3.26 -8.20 14.83
CA HIS A 151 -2.60 -8.05 13.55
C HIS A 151 -2.10 -9.40 13.01
N ASP A 152 -1.32 -10.15 13.80
CA ASP A 152 -0.74 -11.43 13.39
C ASP A 152 -1.81 -12.46 13.03
N MET A 153 -2.86 -12.57 13.85
CA MET A 153 -3.97 -13.50 13.57
C MET A 153 -4.72 -13.10 12.30
N ALA A 154 -4.92 -11.81 12.06
CA ALA A 154 -5.54 -11.32 10.82
C ALA A 154 -4.71 -11.67 9.58
N VAL A 155 -3.39 -11.48 9.64
CA VAL A 155 -2.49 -11.84 8.54
C VAL A 155 -2.55 -13.34 8.26
N ARG A 156 -2.46 -14.17 9.31
CA ARG A 156 -2.57 -15.65 9.15
C ARG A 156 -3.91 -16.07 8.56
N ARG A 157 -5.01 -15.44 9.00
CA ARG A 157 -6.35 -15.70 8.47
C ARG A 157 -6.45 -15.32 6.99
N MET A 158 -5.88 -14.19 6.59
CA MET A 158 -5.82 -13.76 5.20
C MET A 158 -5.03 -14.75 4.33
N VAL A 159 -3.87 -15.20 4.82
CA VAL A 159 -3.04 -16.24 4.14
C VAL A 159 -3.84 -17.53 3.92
N GLN A 160 -4.57 -18.00 4.93
CA GLN A 160 -5.43 -19.19 4.79
C GLN A 160 -6.53 -19.02 3.73
N ALA A 161 -7.00 -17.80 3.52
CA ALA A 161 -7.97 -17.47 2.47
C ALA A 161 -7.32 -17.23 1.09
N GLY A 162 -6.00 -17.37 0.99
CA GLY A 162 -5.26 -17.22 -0.25
C GLY A 162 -4.81 -15.79 -0.55
N VAL A 163 -4.91 -14.87 0.39
CA VAL A 163 -4.33 -13.52 0.28
C VAL A 163 -2.81 -13.60 0.47
N VAL A 164 -2.07 -12.83 -0.32
CA VAL A 164 -0.61 -12.76 -0.25
C VAL A 164 -0.17 -11.61 0.65
N PRO A 165 0.50 -11.86 1.79
CA PRO A 165 1.10 -10.78 2.57
C PRO A 165 2.34 -10.24 1.87
N ILE A 166 2.50 -8.92 1.87
CA ILE A 166 3.61 -8.22 1.23
C ILE A 166 3.94 -6.95 2.04
N THR A 167 5.14 -6.40 1.85
CA THR A 167 5.54 -5.11 2.41
C THR A 167 5.50 -4.01 1.35
N TRP A 168 5.36 -2.75 1.77
CA TRP A 168 5.22 -1.63 0.84
C TRP A 168 6.45 -1.47 -0.10
N MET A 169 7.66 -1.70 0.44
CA MET A 169 8.87 -1.65 -0.39
C MET A 169 8.95 -2.80 -1.38
N ALA A 170 8.46 -3.99 -1.03
CA ALA A 170 8.38 -5.10 -1.96
C ALA A 170 7.39 -4.80 -3.09
N VAL A 171 6.24 -4.18 -2.79
CA VAL A 171 5.29 -3.69 -3.82
C VAL A 171 6.00 -2.73 -4.79
N MET A 172 6.68 -1.72 -4.28
CA MET A 172 7.42 -0.77 -5.13
C MET A 172 8.53 -1.46 -5.93
N GLY A 173 9.26 -2.39 -5.32
CA GLY A 173 10.31 -3.17 -5.99
C GLY A 173 9.77 -4.05 -7.12
N GLU A 174 8.61 -4.69 -6.92
CA GLU A 174 7.95 -5.48 -7.95
C GLU A 174 7.42 -4.62 -9.09
N TRP A 175 6.93 -3.40 -8.83
CA TRP A 175 6.51 -2.46 -9.85
C TRP A 175 7.70 -1.92 -10.66
N GLN A 176 8.82 -1.60 -10.02
CA GLN A 176 10.04 -1.16 -10.72
C GLN A 176 10.68 -2.29 -11.50
N ARG A 177 10.87 -3.43 -10.88
CA ARG A 177 11.38 -4.72 -11.39
C ARG A 177 12.70 -4.66 -12.18
N ASP A 178 12.97 -3.57 -12.89
CA ASP A 178 14.16 -3.41 -13.72
C ASP A 178 14.66 -1.97 -13.64
N TRP A 179 15.92 -1.80 -13.27
CA TRP A 179 16.55 -0.48 -13.21
C TRP A 179 16.81 0.14 -14.60
N ALA A 180 16.64 -0.62 -15.68
CA ALA A 180 16.65 -0.11 -17.04
C ALA A 180 15.35 0.63 -17.43
N ARG A 181 14.32 0.61 -16.58
CA ARG A 181 13.10 1.42 -16.72
C ARG A 181 13.35 2.84 -16.24
N GLU A 182 14.13 3.60 -17.02
CA GLU A 182 14.63 4.92 -16.66
C GLU A 182 13.52 5.94 -16.37
N GLU A 183 12.35 5.76 -16.95
CA GLU A 183 11.19 6.66 -16.78
C GLU A 183 10.63 6.68 -15.34
N THR A 184 10.76 5.59 -14.60
CA THR A 184 10.25 5.48 -13.20
C THR A 184 11.36 5.56 -12.14
N VAL A 185 12.62 5.36 -12.53
CA VAL A 185 13.77 5.36 -11.61
C VAL A 185 13.88 6.63 -10.75
N PRO A 186 13.78 7.87 -11.29
CA PRO A 186 13.91 9.07 -10.47
C PRO A 186 12.85 9.14 -9.37
N ALA A 187 11.58 8.82 -9.69
CA ALA A 187 10.50 8.85 -8.74
C ALA A 187 10.61 7.72 -7.71
N ALA A 188 10.98 6.51 -8.12
CA ALA A 188 11.23 5.39 -7.21
C ALA A 188 12.37 5.69 -6.24
N ALA A 189 13.46 6.27 -6.73
CA ALA A 189 14.61 6.69 -5.93
C ALA A 189 14.24 7.76 -4.89
N GLU A 190 13.42 8.74 -5.28
CA GLU A 190 12.92 9.78 -4.37
C GLU A 190 12.05 9.17 -3.26
N VAL A 191 11.11 8.29 -3.60
CA VAL A 191 10.26 7.58 -2.62
C VAL A 191 11.12 6.74 -1.69
N GLN A 192 12.11 6.02 -2.20
CA GLN A 192 13.04 5.24 -1.38
C GLN A 192 13.85 6.13 -0.43
N ALA A 193 14.41 7.24 -0.90
CA ALA A 193 15.16 8.16 -0.07
C ALA A 193 14.33 8.74 1.07
N GLN A 194 13.06 9.05 0.83
CA GLN A 194 12.16 9.67 1.81
C GLN A 194 11.55 8.66 2.80
N HIS A 195 11.22 7.46 2.35
CA HIS A 195 10.42 6.50 3.10
C HIS A 195 11.09 5.15 3.33
N GLY A 196 12.23 4.87 2.69
CA GLY A 196 12.93 3.59 2.75
C GLY A 196 13.68 3.29 4.05
N GLY A 197 13.55 4.14 5.08
CA GLY A 197 14.24 3.94 6.36
C GLY A 197 15.75 3.83 6.19
N ALA A 198 16.36 2.76 6.72
CA ALA A 198 17.82 2.56 6.62
C ALA A 198 18.30 2.43 5.16
N SER A 199 17.52 1.82 4.27
CA SER A 199 17.88 1.72 2.86
C SER A 199 17.81 3.06 2.14
N GLY A 200 16.88 3.94 2.53
CA GLY A 200 16.81 5.31 2.04
C GLY A 200 18.01 6.15 2.47
N VAL A 201 18.44 6.02 3.73
CA VAL A 201 19.66 6.68 4.24
C VAL A 201 20.90 6.18 3.48
N ALA A 202 21.04 4.87 3.31
CA ALA A 202 22.16 4.28 2.57
C ALA A 202 22.21 4.78 1.12
N PHE A 203 21.05 4.83 0.45
CA PHE A 203 20.94 5.37 -0.90
C PHE A 203 21.34 6.84 -0.98
N ALA A 204 20.89 7.69 -0.03
CA ALA A 204 21.26 9.10 0.00
C ALA A 204 22.78 9.29 0.18
N TRP A 205 23.42 8.46 1.02
CA TRP A 205 24.89 8.50 1.20
C TRP A 205 25.64 8.01 -0.03
N GLU A 206 25.17 6.97 -0.70
CA GLU A 206 25.73 6.52 -1.97
C GLU A 206 25.72 7.65 -3.01
N MET A 207 24.60 8.35 -3.15
CA MET A 207 24.49 9.48 -4.08
C MET A 207 25.45 10.63 -3.73
N GLN A 208 25.68 10.91 -2.45
CA GLN A 208 26.67 11.90 -2.00
C GLN A 208 28.09 11.48 -2.37
N LEU A 209 28.45 10.21 -2.15
CA LEU A 209 29.78 9.68 -2.49
C LEU A 209 30.03 9.71 -4.00
N LEU A 210 29.06 9.34 -4.81
CA LEU A 210 29.16 9.39 -6.27
C LEU A 210 29.29 10.82 -6.79
N ALA A 211 28.58 11.79 -6.19
CA ALA A 211 28.70 13.20 -6.53
C ALA A 211 30.10 13.76 -6.19
N ALA A 212 30.63 13.41 -5.02
CA ALA A 212 31.97 13.80 -4.59
C ALA A 212 33.08 13.23 -5.50
N GLY A 213 32.95 11.96 -5.90
CA GLY A 213 33.85 11.29 -6.83
C GLY A 213 33.92 11.96 -8.21
N ARG A 214 32.78 12.40 -8.74
CA ARG A 214 32.68 13.11 -10.02
C ARG A 214 33.32 14.51 -9.93
N ALA A 215 33.17 15.22 -8.82
CA ALA A 215 33.76 16.53 -8.59
C ALA A 215 35.30 16.45 -8.47
N GLY A 216 35.84 15.36 -7.91
CA GLY A 216 37.27 15.13 -7.78
C GLY A 216 37.98 14.66 -9.06
N SER A 217 37.26 14.11 -10.02
CA SER A 217 37.82 13.61 -11.30
C SER A 217 37.83 14.67 -12.41
N GLY A 218 37.28 15.87 -12.16
CA GLY A 218 37.26 17.01 -13.10
C GLY A 218 38.31 18.07 -12.82
N ALA A 219 39.23 17.82 -11.89
CA ALA A 219 40.40 18.64 -11.59
C ALA A 219 41.67 17.90 -12.07
#